data_5b5ecde2db2262a127539b65099b75a7
#
_entry.id   5b5ecde2db2262a127539b65099b75a7
#
_cell.length_a   1.000
_cell.length_b   1.000
_cell.length_c   1.000
_cell.angle_alpha   90.00
_cell.angle_beta   90.00
_cell.angle_gamma   90.00
#
_symmetry.space_group_name_H-M   'P 1'
#
loop_
_entity.id
_entity.type
_entity.pdbx_description
1 polymer ?
#
loop_
_entity_poly.entity_id
_entity_poly.type
_entity_poly.pdbx_seq_one_letter_code
_entity_poly.pdbx_strand_id
1 'polypeptide(L)'
;MPILQNVLLQASKDSVFLTTTNLDLGINCCVKAEVEKEGTVTLPVRELSKIVRELADIEVDVETSDGTKVSISTRGSTFNLVGMDSKEYPPLPGLEESDSFTINRECLLEMLKSVSYAQSVNEERYMLKGVFFKKESTDLSLVATDGRRLAVATKELTISENDGNCEFILPSITVNELEKLPQIGNTILLSYTDRQVQIELNVSEQTYENQGFRGSIKLISKVVEGKYPNFKQVIPKDNFKSAMVERELMLECVSRASLIADERITLRIKNKEMEITGQSILGDACENMPIDYEGEEATVSFNPKFIQDPLRCVKKDNITLEFRDDMSPGVFKINPKEKEQANLLCVVMPIRTD
;
A
#
# COMPACT_ATOMS: atom_id res chain seq x y z
N MET A 1 -17.59 -19.81 -2.60
CA MET A 1 -17.67 -20.78 -1.48
C MET A 1 -18.13 -20.04 -0.24
N PRO A 2 -19.24 -20.42 0.40
CA PRO A 2 -19.74 -19.72 1.61
C PRO A 2 -18.73 -19.72 2.76
N ILE A 3 -17.96 -20.80 2.93
CA ILE A 3 -16.98 -20.95 4.01
C ILE A 3 -15.88 -19.87 4.01
N LEU A 4 -15.58 -19.26 2.85
CA LEU A 4 -14.61 -18.18 2.75
C LEU A 4 -15.09 -16.85 3.37
N GLN A 5 -16.36 -16.78 3.78
CA GLN A 5 -16.89 -15.66 4.59
C GLN A 5 -16.63 -15.86 6.08
N ASN A 6 -16.06 -17.01 6.47
CA ASN A 6 -15.73 -17.34 7.83
C ASN A 6 -14.24 -17.14 8.10
N VAL A 7 -13.89 -16.93 9.34
CA VAL A 7 -12.55 -17.07 9.88
C VAL A 7 -12.42 -18.45 10.50
N LEU A 8 -11.33 -19.16 10.21
CA LEU A 8 -10.97 -20.40 10.90
C LEU A 8 -10.24 -20.05 12.20
N LEU A 9 -10.78 -20.49 13.32
CA LEU A 9 -10.13 -20.44 14.62
C LEU A 9 -9.56 -21.83 14.95
N GLN A 10 -8.30 -21.87 15.31
CA GLN A 10 -7.63 -23.10 15.76
C GLN A 10 -6.98 -22.83 17.10
N ALA A 11 -7.56 -23.42 18.15
CA ALA A 11 -7.02 -23.36 19.50
C ALA A 11 -5.99 -24.47 19.71
N SER A 12 -4.79 -24.13 20.14
CA SER A 12 -3.72 -25.08 20.44
C SER A 12 -2.80 -24.53 21.51
N LYS A 13 -2.52 -25.32 22.52
CA LYS A 13 -1.66 -25.00 23.68
C LYS A 13 -2.15 -23.75 24.42
N ASP A 14 -1.49 -22.62 24.19
CA ASP A 14 -1.74 -21.32 24.83
C ASP A 14 -2.06 -20.21 23.83
N SER A 15 -2.56 -20.59 22.67
CA SER A 15 -2.78 -19.68 21.55
C SER A 15 -3.98 -20.05 20.69
N VAL A 16 -4.59 -19.05 20.08
CA VAL A 16 -5.58 -19.23 19.02
C VAL A 16 -5.01 -18.65 17.72
N PHE A 17 -5.01 -19.47 16.68
CA PHE A 17 -4.67 -19.05 15.31
C PHE A 17 -5.95 -18.67 14.59
N LEU A 18 -5.94 -17.49 13.98
CA LEU A 18 -7.03 -16.99 13.16
C LEU A 18 -6.58 -16.96 11.69
N THR A 19 -7.32 -17.66 10.84
CA THR A 19 -6.99 -17.75 9.41
C THR A 19 -8.16 -17.29 8.57
N THR A 20 -7.90 -16.40 7.63
CA THR A 20 -8.86 -15.99 6.59
C THR A 20 -8.23 -16.13 5.22
N THR A 21 -9.05 -16.43 4.20
CA THR A 21 -8.59 -16.47 2.80
C THR A 21 -9.72 -16.24 1.82
N ASN A 22 -9.36 -15.70 0.64
CA ASN A 22 -10.21 -15.66 -0.54
C ASN A 22 -9.64 -16.51 -1.69
N LEU A 23 -8.66 -17.39 -1.42
CA LEU A 23 -7.89 -18.25 -2.32
C LEU A 23 -6.78 -17.53 -3.10
N ASP A 24 -6.77 -16.22 -3.14
CA ASP A 24 -5.70 -15.42 -3.75
C ASP A 24 -4.84 -14.73 -2.70
N LEU A 25 -5.46 -14.33 -1.60
CA LEU A 25 -4.82 -13.78 -0.42
C LEU A 25 -5.29 -14.56 0.82
N GLY A 26 -4.35 -15.00 1.63
CA GLY A 26 -4.58 -15.58 2.96
C GLY A 26 -3.90 -14.76 4.04
N ILE A 27 -4.55 -14.63 5.18
CA ILE A 27 -4.00 -13.96 6.37
C ILE A 27 -4.11 -14.94 7.54
N ASN A 28 -3.01 -15.13 8.22
CA ASN A 28 -2.94 -15.91 9.46
C ASN A 28 -2.31 -15.06 10.55
N CYS A 29 -2.94 -15.04 11.71
CA CYS A 29 -2.37 -14.41 12.90
C CYS A 29 -2.56 -15.30 14.11
N CYS A 30 -1.71 -15.13 15.10
CA CYS A 30 -1.73 -15.86 16.37
C CYS A 30 -1.98 -14.88 17.51
N VAL A 31 -2.92 -15.21 18.39
CA VAL A 31 -3.21 -14.46 19.61
C VAL A 31 -3.04 -15.36 20.84
N LYS A 32 -2.62 -14.78 21.95
CA LYS A 32 -2.51 -15.47 23.23
C LYS A 32 -3.91 -15.86 23.73
N ALA A 33 -4.04 -17.07 24.27
CA ALA A 33 -5.27 -17.53 24.89
C ALA A 33 -4.98 -18.62 25.93
N GLU A 34 -5.81 -18.71 26.95
CA GLU A 34 -5.88 -19.89 27.79
C GLU A 34 -6.73 -20.94 27.08
N VAL A 35 -6.11 -22.06 26.68
CA VAL A 35 -6.77 -23.11 25.93
C VAL A 35 -7.05 -24.29 26.86
N GLU A 36 -8.29 -24.43 27.29
CA GLU A 36 -8.71 -25.59 28.11
C GLU A 36 -8.81 -26.85 27.25
N LYS A 37 -9.27 -26.73 26.01
CA LYS A 37 -9.40 -27.83 25.06
C LYS A 37 -9.02 -27.42 23.66
N GLU A 38 -8.09 -28.12 23.05
CA GLU A 38 -7.72 -27.91 21.67
C GLU A 38 -8.84 -28.26 20.70
N GLY A 39 -8.94 -27.50 19.61
CA GLY A 39 -9.97 -27.72 18.59
C GLY A 39 -9.95 -26.69 17.51
N THR A 40 -10.81 -26.90 16.52
CA THR A 40 -10.99 -26.01 15.37
C THR A 40 -12.44 -25.73 15.12
N VAL A 41 -12.76 -24.49 14.75
CA VAL A 41 -14.10 -24.04 14.39
C VAL A 41 -14.02 -22.90 13.39
N THR A 42 -15.04 -22.74 12.55
CA THR A 42 -15.17 -21.57 11.71
C THR A 42 -16.27 -20.65 12.18
N LEU A 43 -16.10 -19.34 12.07
CA LEU A 43 -17.09 -18.34 12.44
C LEU A 43 -17.28 -17.29 11.35
N PRO A 44 -18.53 -16.80 11.15
CA PRO A 44 -18.78 -15.69 10.23
C PRO A 44 -17.97 -14.45 10.64
N VAL A 45 -17.02 -14.03 9.78
CA VAL A 45 -16.05 -12.98 10.15
C VAL A 45 -16.69 -11.62 10.41
N ARG A 46 -17.78 -11.30 9.69
CA ARG A 46 -18.48 -10.02 9.85
C ARG A 46 -19.15 -9.90 11.20
N GLU A 47 -19.83 -10.95 11.61
CA GLU A 47 -20.57 -11.02 12.89
C GLU A 47 -19.57 -11.05 14.04
N LEU A 48 -18.54 -11.90 13.97
CA LEU A 48 -17.49 -11.93 14.97
C LEU A 48 -16.81 -10.55 15.13
N SER A 49 -16.45 -9.90 14.03
CA SER A 49 -15.83 -8.57 14.07
C SER A 49 -16.72 -7.50 14.70
N LYS A 50 -18.03 -7.54 14.45
CA LYS A 50 -18.99 -6.60 15.08
C LYS A 50 -19.07 -6.87 16.59
N ILE A 51 -19.21 -8.13 16.99
CA ILE A 51 -19.27 -8.50 18.41
C ILE A 51 -18.02 -8.02 19.13
N VAL A 52 -16.82 -8.39 18.64
CA VAL A 52 -15.55 -8.05 19.29
C VAL A 52 -15.35 -6.53 19.38
N ARG A 53 -15.80 -5.74 18.40
CA ARG A 53 -15.67 -4.27 18.44
C ARG A 53 -16.58 -3.61 19.47
N GLU A 54 -17.73 -4.20 19.77
CA GLU A 54 -18.69 -3.66 20.73
C GLU A 54 -18.44 -4.16 22.15
N LEU A 55 -17.60 -5.17 22.34
CA LEU A 55 -17.24 -5.65 23.66
C LEU A 55 -16.27 -4.70 24.33
N ALA A 56 -16.61 -4.28 25.56
CA ALA A 56 -15.78 -3.44 26.40
C ALA A 56 -14.72 -4.23 27.17
N ASP A 57 -14.92 -5.53 27.30
CA ASP A 57 -14.03 -6.43 28.04
C ASP A 57 -12.80 -6.80 27.19
N ILE A 58 -11.66 -6.96 27.86
CA ILE A 58 -10.38 -7.32 27.22
C ILE A 58 -10.34 -8.84 26.93
N GLU A 59 -11.07 -9.64 27.74
CA GLU A 59 -11.08 -11.09 27.65
C GLU A 59 -12.47 -11.59 27.26
N VAL A 60 -12.49 -12.60 26.40
CA VAL A 60 -13.71 -13.28 25.96
C VAL A 60 -13.51 -14.79 26.05
N ASP A 61 -14.54 -15.49 26.51
CA ASP A 61 -14.58 -16.96 26.52
C ASP A 61 -15.22 -17.43 25.20
N VAL A 62 -14.59 -18.39 24.55
CA VAL A 62 -15.09 -18.99 23.30
C VAL A 62 -15.24 -20.49 23.50
N GLU A 63 -16.47 -20.97 23.44
CA GLU A 63 -16.80 -22.38 23.63
C GLU A 63 -17.50 -22.95 22.38
N THR A 64 -17.20 -24.20 22.05
CA THR A 64 -17.94 -24.95 21.04
C THR A 64 -18.37 -26.30 21.57
N SER A 65 -19.63 -26.67 21.36
CA SER A 65 -20.22 -27.93 21.82
C SER A 65 -20.18 -29.04 20.76
N ASP A 66 -20.32 -28.71 19.49
CA ASP A 66 -20.46 -29.64 18.37
C ASP A 66 -19.58 -29.32 17.16
N GLY A 67 -18.65 -28.37 17.29
CA GLY A 67 -17.76 -27.90 16.21
C GLY A 67 -18.39 -26.93 15.23
N THR A 68 -19.68 -26.62 15.35
CA THR A 68 -20.38 -25.65 14.50
C THR A 68 -21.07 -24.54 15.28
N LYS A 69 -21.60 -24.85 16.48
CA LYS A 69 -22.20 -23.85 17.34
C LYS A 69 -21.18 -23.32 18.33
N VAL A 70 -20.99 -22.03 18.33
CA VAL A 70 -19.99 -21.35 19.14
C VAL A 70 -20.66 -20.30 20.01
N SER A 71 -20.39 -20.37 21.30
CA SER A 71 -20.75 -19.36 22.28
C SER A 71 -19.56 -18.45 22.54
N ILE A 72 -19.76 -17.16 22.45
CA ILE A 72 -18.80 -16.12 22.81
C ILE A 72 -19.38 -15.38 24.00
N SER A 73 -18.71 -15.44 25.14
CA SER A 73 -19.20 -14.83 26.37
C SER A 73 -18.21 -13.92 27.05
N THR A 74 -18.73 -12.96 27.79
CA THR A 74 -18.03 -12.06 28.69
C THR A 74 -18.80 -11.98 29.99
N ARG A 75 -18.36 -11.17 30.96
CA ARG A 75 -19.00 -11.03 32.28
C ARG A 75 -20.49 -10.66 32.23
N GLY A 76 -20.98 -10.06 31.14
CA GLY A 76 -22.36 -9.57 31.07
C GLY A 76 -23.10 -9.88 29.78
N SER A 77 -22.46 -10.54 28.81
CA SER A 77 -23.01 -10.78 27.48
C SER A 77 -22.67 -12.16 26.97
N THR A 78 -23.61 -12.77 26.25
CA THR A 78 -23.38 -14.06 25.57
C THR A 78 -23.95 -13.99 24.16
N PHE A 79 -23.15 -14.37 23.18
CA PHE A 79 -23.48 -14.42 21.76
C PHE A 79 -23.31 -15.84 21.25
N ASN A 80 -24.33 -16.36 20.57
CA ASN A 80 -24.27 -17.68 19.96
C ASN A 80 -24.22 -17.53 18.45
N LEU A 81 -23.12 -17.99 17.85
CA LEU A 81 -22.91 -18.00 16.41
C LEU A 81 -22.96 -19.44 15.87
N VAL A 82 -23.38 -19.56 14.62
CA VAL A 82 -23.31 -20.83 13.89
C VAL A 82 -22.25 -20.69 12.82
N GLY A 83 -21.24 -21.54 12.92
CA GLY A 83 -20.16 -21.68 11.94
C GLY A 83 -20.43 -22.81 10.95
N MET A 84 -19.38 -23.21 10.27
CA MET A 84 -19.35 -24.33 9.33
C MET A 84 -18.28 -25.35 9.74
N ASP A 85 -18.33 -26.56 9.21
CA ASP A 85 -17.33 -27.57 9.52
C ASP A 85 -15.93 -27.08 9.07
N SER A 86 -15.01 -27.04 10.02
CA SER A 86 -13.64 -26.56 9.80
C SER A 86 -12.86 -27.41 8.80
N LYS A 87 -13.27 -28.68 8.59
CA LYS A 87 -12.64 -29.58 7.60
C LYS A 87 -12.83 -29.12 6.14
N GLU A 88 -13.88 -28.33 5.89
CA GLU A 88 -14.13 -27.76 4.57
C GLU A 88 -13.31 -26.48 4.30
N TYR A 89 -12.61 -25.96 5.33
CA TYR A 89 -11.83 -24.73 5.18
C TYR A 89 -10.55 -25.01 4.38
N PRO A 90 -10.30 -24.28 3.28
CA PRO A 90 -9.12 -24.52 2.47
C PRO A 90 -7.83 -24.17 3.23
N PRO A 91 -6.81 -25.04 3.17
CA PRO A 91 -5.53 -24.75 3.77
C PRO A 91 -4.86 -23.57 3.09
N LEU A 92 -4.12 -22.76 3.84
CA LEU A 92 -3.24 -21.77 3.22
C LEU A 92 -2.06 -22.50 2.54
N PRO A 93 -1.67 -22.08 1.33
CA PRO A 93 -0.51 -22.65 0.67
C PRO A 93 0.75 -22.30 1.47
N GLY A 94 1.64 -23.29 1.63
CA GLY A 94 3.00 -23.05 2.13
C GLY A 94 3.90 -22.50 1.02
N LEU A 95 4.92 -21.73 1.39
CA LEU A 95 6.03 -21.42 0.49
C LEU A 95 7.14 -22.45 0.72
N GLU A 96 7.34 -23.33 -0.24
CA GLU A 96 8.49 -24.24 -0.28
C GLU A 96 9.58 -23.62 -1.16
N GLU A 97 10.85 -23.73 -0.77
CA GLU A 97 12.03 -23.26 -1.52
C GLU A 97 11.89 -21.80 -2.04
N SER A 98 11.77 -20.85 -1.13
CA SER A 98 11.62 -19.43 -1.45
C SER A 98 12.88 -18.63 -1.12
N ASP A 99 13.20 -17.67 -1.98
CA ASP A 99 14.13 -16.60 -1.62
C ASP A 99 13.43 -15.62 -0.66
N SER A 100 14.22 -14.89 0.11
CA SER A 100 13.66 -13.92 1.05
C SER A 100 14.60 -12.75 1.30
N PHE A 101 14.03 -11.63 1.72
CA PHE A 101 14.77 -10.50 2.26
C PHE A 101 13.98 -9.81 3.37
N THR A 102 14.70 -9.08 4.21
CA THR A 102 14.10 -8.33 5.31
C THR A 102 14.15 -6.83 5.02
N ILE A 103 13.05 -6.15 5.34
CA ILE A 103 12.95 -4.70 5.20
C ILE A 103 12.36 -4.08 6.47
N ASN A 104 12.77 -2.86 6.81
CA ASN A 104 12.10 -2.09 7.86
C ASN A 104 10.64 -1.87 7.49
N ARG A 105 9.71 -2.15 8.42
CA ARG A 105 8.26 -2.10 8.19
C ARG A 105 7.80 -0.69 7.78
N GLU A 106 8.23 0.33 8.51
CA GLU A 106 7.82 1.71 8.24
C GLU A 106 8.30 2.15 6.86
N CYS A 107 9.54 1.81 6.50
CA CYS A 107 10.09 2.09 5.18
C CYS A 107 9.27 1.43 4.07
N LEU A 108 8.92 0.14 4.18
CA LEU A 108 8.10 -0.55 3.18
C LEU A 108 6.72 0.09 3.04
N LEU A 109 6.06 0.40 4.15
CA LEU A 109 4.73 1.02 4.14
C LEU A 109 4.77 2.45 3.56
N GLU A 110 5.81 3.24 3.84
CA GLU A 110 6.01 4.55 3.20
C GLU A 110 6.24 4.43 1.70
N MET A 111 7.08 3.48 1.25
CA MET A 111 7.28 3.21 -0.16
C MET A 111 5.98 2.80 -0.85
N LEU A 112 5.21 1.87 -0.26
CA LEU A 112 3.91 1.45 -0.80
C LEU A 112 2.94 2.62 -0.92
N LYS A 113 2.74 3.41 0.12
CA LYS A 113 1.88 4.61 0.10
C LYS A 113 2.31 5.62 -0.96
N SER A 114 3.63 5.71 -1.22
CA SER A 114 4.19 6.63 -2.20
C SER A 114 3.92 6.23 -3.65
N VAL A 115 3.51 4.98 -3.91
CA VAL A 115 3.25 4.50 -5.27
C VAL A 115 1.85 3.93 -5.48
N SER A 116 1.19 3.41 -4.44
CA SER A 116 -0.08 2.68 -4.54
C SER A 116 -1.21 3.47 -5.20
N TYR A 117 -1.22 4.80 -5.07
CA TYR A 117 -2.21 5.67 -5.71
C TYR A 117 -2.15 5.64 -7.25
N ALA A 118 -1.02 5.25 -7.83
CA ALA A 118 -0.82 5.21 -9.28
C ALA A 118 -1.21 3.87 -9.92
N GLN A 119 -1.68 2.88 -9.14
CA GLN A 119 -2.17 1.61 -9.67
C GLN A 119 -3.36 1.80 -10.60
N SER A 120 -3.45 0.97 -11.64
CA SER A 120 -4.61 0.97 -12.55
C SER A 120 -5.83 0.36 -11.85
N VAL A 121 -6.99 0.97 -12.07
CA VAL A 121 -8.30 0.42 -11.73
C VAL A 121 -8.97 -0.30 -12.91
N ASN A 122 -8.40 -0.18 -14.12
CA ASN A 122 -8.94 -0.77 -15.34
C ASN A 122 -8.70 -2.28 -15.36
N GLU A 123 -9.77 -3.06 -15.57
CA GLU A 123 -9.72 -4.51 -15.60
C GLU A 123 -8.98 -5.08 -16.81
N GLU A 124 -8.98 -4.40 -17.93
CA GLU A 124 -8.27 -4.82 -19.15
C GLU A 124 -6.74 -4.79 -18.99
N ARG A 125 -6.24 -4.00 -18.04
CA ARG A 125 -4.80 -3.85 -17.76
C ARG A 125 -4.42 -4.54 -16.45
N TYR A 126 -4.76 -5.81 -16.31
CA TYR A 126 -4.58 -6.54 -15.04
C TYR A 126 -3.14 -6.52 -14.51
N MET A 127 -2.11 -6.47 -15.36
CA MET A 127 -0.70 -6.36 -14.94
C MET A 127 -0.38 -5.03 -14.25
N LEU A 128 -1.22 -4.00 -14.43
CA LEU A 128 -1.07 -2.70 -13.77
C LEU A 128 -1.94 -2.57 -12.51
N LYS A 129 -2.72 -3.61 -12.17
CA LYS A 129 -3.56 -3.67 -10.95
C LYS A 129 -2.76 -4.16 -9.75
N GLY A 130 -1.62 -3.55 -9.51
CA GLY A 130 -0.75 -3.89 -8.39
C GLY A 130 0.49 -3.01 -8.37
N VAL A 131 1.32 -3.26 -7.38
CA VAL A 131 2.63 -2.64 -7.25
C VAL A 131 3.68 -3.63 -7.71
N PHE A 132 4.51 -3.23 -8.66
CA PHE A 132 5.63 -3.99 -9.12
C PHE A 132 6.82 -3.81 -8.17
N PHE A 133 7.28 -4.91 -7.62
CA PHE A 133 8.49 -5.02 -6.81
C PHE A 133 9.64 -5.44 -7.70
N LYS A 134 10.71 -4.70 -7.66
CA LYS A 134 11.95 -5.04 -8.35
C LYS A 134 13.12 -4.81 -7.41
N LYS A 135 13.83 -5.89 -7.06
CA LYS A 135 15.07 -5.85 -6.31
C LYS A 135 16.23 -6.22 -7.22
N GLU A 136 17.16 -5.34 -7.38
CA GLU A 136 18.41 -5.53 -8.12
C GLU A 136 19.59 -5.24 -7.18
N SER A 137 20.33 -6.27 -6.81
CA SER A 137 21.40 -6.16 -5.80
C SER A 137 20.83 -5.59 -4.48
N THR A 138 21.26 -4.42 -4.04
CA THR A 138 20.79 -3.74 -2.83
C THR A 138 19.56 -2.86 -3.04
N ASP A 139 19.24 -2.51 -4.29
CA ASP A 139 18.19 -1.55 -4.61
C ASP A 139 16.82 -2.23 -4.72
N LEU A 140 15.90 -1.84 -3.86
CA LEU A 140 14.49 -2.17 -3.98
C LEU A 140 13.74 -1.01 -4.62
N SER A 141 13.06 -1.29 -5.72
CA SER A 141 12.16 -0.36 -6.41
C SER A 141 10.72 -0.87 -6.32
N LEU A 142 9.82 -0.02 -5.87
CA LEU A 142 8.37 -0.21 -5.96
C LEU A 142 7.83 0.69 -7.05
N VAL A 143 7.03 0.14 -7.95
CA VAL A 143 6.53 0.86 -9.13
C VAL A 143 5.04 0.64 -9.33
N ALA A 144 4.31 1.70 -9.60
CA ALA A 144 2.92 1.62 -10.02
C ALA A 144 2.63 2.59 -11.16
N THR A 145 1.75 2.21 -12.08
CA THR A 145 1.29 3.06 -13.19
C THR A 145 -0.10 2.66 -13.67
N ASP A 146 -0.87 3.63 -14.13
CA ASP A 146 -2.14 3.44 -14.82
C ASP A 146 -2.04 3.75 -16.34
N GLY A 147 -0.82 4.06 -16.82
CA GLY A 147 -0.52 4.44 -18.20
C GLY A 147 -0.65 5.94 -18.47
N ARG A 148 -1.12 6.75 -17.50
CA ARG A 148 -1.19 8.23 -17.57
C ARG A 148 -0.26 8.89 -16.57
N ARG A 149 0.12 8.16 -15.53
CA ARG A 149 1.10 8.53 -14.51
C ARG A 149 1.91 7.32 -14.09
N LEU A 150 3.09 7.55 -13.56
CA LEU A 150 4.00 6.55 -13.03
C LEU A 150 4.53 7.04 -11.69
N ALA A 151 4.52 6.17 -10.68
CA ALA A 151 5.21 6.41 -9.42
C ALA A 151 6.29 5.35 -9.19
N VAL A 152 7.47 5.77 -8.79
CA VAL A 152 8.62 4.92 -8.49
C VAL A 152 9.21 5.33 -7.16
N ALA A 153 9.24 4.42 -6.20
CA ALA A 153 9.95 4.59 -4.94
C ALA A 153 11.15 3.64 -4.93
N THR A 154 12.35 4.15 -4.68
CA THR A 154 13.59 3.35 -4.66
C THR A 154 14.32 3.53 -3.34
N LYS A 155 14.75 2.42 -2.77
CA LYS A 155 15.47 2.37 -1.50
C LYS A 155 16.64 1.39 -1.59
N GLU A 156 17.81 1.81 -1.12
CA GLU A 156 18.92 0.91 -0.86
C GLU A 156 18.68 0.13 0.44
N LEU A 157 18.64 -1.19 0.34
CA LEU A 157 18.47 -2.09 1.47
C LEU A 157 19.83 -2.42 2.10
N THR A 158 19.83 -2.67 3.40
CA THR A 158 20.99 -3.26 4.08
C THR A 158 21.10 -4.73 3.67
N ILE A 159 22.25 -5.15 3.16
CA ILE A 159 22.46 -6.50 2.59
C ILE A 159 22.40 -7.57 3.69
N SER A 160 21.67 -8.65 3.45
CA SER A 160 21.87 -9.96 4.07
C SER A 160 22.49 -10.93 3.05
N GLU A 161 23.33 -11.86 3.48
CA GLU A 161 24.19 -12.71 2.64
C GLU A 161 23.48 -13.59 1.57
N ASN A 162 22.12 -13.66 1.59
CA ASN A 162 21.31 -14.49 0.67
C ASN A 162 20.29 -13.70 -0.17
N ASP A 163 20.55 -12.42 -0.43
CA ASP A 163 19.59 -11.57 -1.11
C ASP A 163 19.66 -11.69 -2.63
N GLY A 164 18.87 -12.59 -3.22
CA GLY A 164 18.67 -12.71 -4.66
C GLY A 164 18.00 -11.48 -5.29
N ASN A 165 18.06 -11.38 -6.62
CA ASN A 165 17.23 -10.44 -7.38
C ASN A 165 15.81 -10.96 -7.45
N CYS A 166 14.81 -10.07 -7.36
CA CYS A 166 13.41 -10.44 -7.54
C CYS A 166 12.64 -9.46 -8.41
N GLU A 167 11.67 -10.00 -9.13
CA GLU A 167 10.65 -9.22 -9.85
C GLU A 167 9.30 -9.90 -9.67
N PHE A 168 8.33 -9.20 -9.08
CA PHE A 168 6.94 -9.69 -9.00
C PHE A 168 5.96 -8.52 -8.90
N ILE A 169 4.69 -8.76 -9.22
CA ILE A 169 3.62 -7.78 -9.10
C ILE A 169 2.73 -8.18 -7.92
N LEU A 170 2.72 -7.37 -6.87
CA LEU A 170 1.86 -7.57 -5.72
C LEU A 170 0.46 -7.01 -6.02
N PRO A 171 -0.61 -7.82 -5.96
CA PRO A 171 -1.96 -7.37 -6.28
C PRO A 171 -2.43 -6.21 -5.39
N SER A 172 -3.25 -5.31 -5.94
CA SER A 172 -3.81 -4.16 -5.22
C SER A 172 -4.53 -4.55 -3.92
N ILE A 173 -5.21 -5.69 -3.91
CA ILE A 173 -5.88 -6.18 -2.70
C ILE A 173 -4.87 -6.45 -1.57
N THR A 174 -3.75 -7.06 -1.90
CA THR A 174 -2.69 -7.36 -0.92
C THR A 174 -2.00 -6.10 -0.44
N VAL A 175 -1.72 -5.15 -1.35
CA VAL A 175 -1.17 -3.83 -1.01
C VAL A 175 -2.08 -3.12 -0.01
N ASN A 176 -3.39 -3.07 -0.28
CA ASN A 176 -4.38 -2.43 0.58
C ASN A 176 -4.48 -3.10 1.97
N GLU A 177 -4.33 -4.42 2.06
CA GLU A 177 -4.33 -5.10 3.35
C GLU A 177 -3.03 -4.87 4.12
N LEU A 178 -1.87 -4.79 3.44
CA LEU A 178 -0.60 -4.42 4.07
C LEU A 178 -0.65 -3.03 4.72
N GLU A 179 -1.26 -2.06 4.05
CA GLU A 179 -1.40 -0.70 4.57
C GLU A 179 -2.29 -0.61 5.82
N LYS A 180 -3.18 -1.60 6.03
CA LYS A 180 -4.09 -1.68 7.20
C LYS A 180 -3.51 -2.46 8.37
N LEU A 181 -2.37 -3.12 8.19
CA LEU A 181 -1.79 -3.93 9.26
C LEU A 181 -1.48 -3.10 10.51
N PRO A 182 -1.66 -3.69 11.69
CA PRO A 182 -1.36 -3.01 12.94
C PRO A 182 0.13 -2.65 13.02
N GLN A 183 0.42 -1.60 13.80
CA GLN A 183 1.79 -1.10 13.98
C GLN A 183 2.56 -1.96 14.98
N ILE A 184 2.78 -3.23 14.62
CA ILE A 184 3.53 -4.21 15.42
C ILE A 184 4.81 -4.62 14.70
N GLY A 185 5.87 -4.85 15.48
CA GLY A 185 7.19 -5.21 14.93
C GLY A 185 7.84 -4.10 14.11
N ASN A 186 9.15 -4.15 13.96
CA ASN A 186 9.93 -3.16 13.23
C ASN A 186 10.37 -3.64 11.84
N THR A 187 10.28 -4.96 11.60
CA THR A 187 10.77 -5.60 10.38
C THR A 187 9.70 -6.47 9.74
N ILE A 188 9.76 -6.55 8.44
CA ILE A 188 8.98 -7.45 7.60
C ILE A 188 9.95 -8.40 6.92
N LEU A 189 9.72 -9.71 7.07
CA LEU A 189 10.33 -10.73 6.25
C LEU A 189 9.44 -10.96 5.03
N LEU A 190 9.99 -10.75 3.84
CA LEU A 190 9.31 -10.96 2.58
C LEU A 190 9.96 -12.15 1.88
N SER A 191 9.21 -13.25 1.75
CA SER A 191 9.62 -14.47 1.07
C SER A 191 8.84 -14.60 -0.23
N TYR A 192 9.46 -15.03 -1.33
CA TYR A 192 8.82 -15.02 -2.63
C TYR A 192 9.23 -16.19 -3.51
N THR A 193 8.33 -16.55 -4.40
CA THR A 193 8.50 -17.46 -5.52
C THR A 193 7.93 -16.79 -6.78
N ASP A 194 8.02 -17.45 -7.92
CA ASP A 194 7.41 -16.95 -9.17
C ASP A 194 5.88 -16.79 -9.11
N ARG A 195 5.20 -17.42 -8.13
CA ARG A 195 3.74 -17.48 -8.06
C ARG A 195 3.14 -16.87 -6.81
N GLN A 196 3.93 -16.77 -5.74
CA GLN A 196 3.43 -16.40 -4.42
C GLN A 196 4.44 -15.54 -3.68
N VAL A 197 3.91 -14.67 -2.84
CA VAL A 197 4.68 -13.88 -1.87
C VAL A 197 4.10 -14.10 -0.48
N GLN A 198 4.95 -14.38 0.49
CA GLN A 198 4.63 -14.39 1.91
C GLN A 198 5.26 -13.17 2.56
N ILE A 199 4.47 -12.46 3.33
CA ILE A 199 4.87 -11.27 4.06
C ILE A 199 4.62 -11.55 5.53
N GLU A 200 5.69 -11.59 6.30
CA GLU A 200 5.65 -11.95 7.71
C GLU A 200 6.11 -10.78 8.59
N LEU A 201 5.24 -10.38 9.51
CA LEU A 201 5.56 -9.41 10.55
C LEU A 201 5.94 -10.18 11.82
N ASN A 202 7.17 -10.01 12.25
CA ASN A 202 7.66 -10.58 13.50
C ASN A 202 7.29 -9.67 14.67
N VAL A 203 6.60 -10.22 15.63
CA VAL A 203 6.20 -9.53 16.87
C VAL A 203 7.29 -9.74 17.91
N SER A 204 7.88 -8.67 18.44
CA SER A 204 8.84 -8.76 19.54
C SER A 204 8.15 -9.21 20.84
N GLU A 205 8.89 -9.82 21.75
CA GLU A 205 8.36 -10.23 23.06
C GLU A 205 7.72 -9.07 23.83
N GLN A 206 8.31 -7.88 23.78
CA GLN A 206 7.76 -6.66 24.40
C GLN A 206 6.42 -6.23 23.78
N THR A 207 6.27 -6.35 22.45
CA THR A 207 5.03 -6.05 21.76
C THR A 207 3.95 -7.07 22.12
N TYR A 208 4.34 -8.34 22.28
CA TYR A 208 3.47 -9.40 22.72
C TYR A 208 2.84 -9.11 24.09
N GLU A 209 3.65 -8.73 25.09
CA GLU A 209 3.16 -8.42 26.43
C GLU A 209 2.17 -7.25 26.46
N ASN A 210 2.38 -6.25 25.61
CA ASN A 210 1.57 -5.03 25.62
C ASN A 210 0.30 -5.11 24.76
N GLN A 211 0.27 -5.95 23.72
CA GLN A 211 -0.80 -5.97 22.72
C GLN A 211 -1.50 -7.31 22.55
N GLY A 212 -1.10 -8.33 23.30
CA GLY A 212 -1.72 -9.66 23.25
C GLY A 212 -1.45 -10.48 21.99
N PHE A 213 -0.64 -10.00 21.07
CA PHE A 213 -0.22 -10.76 19.89
C PHE A 213 0.93 -11.69 20.22
N ARG A 214 0.84 -12.94 19.79
CA ARG A 214 1.92 -13.92 19.93
C ARG A 214 2.33 -14.46 18.57
N GLY A 215 3.64 -14.53 18.35
CA GLY A 215 4.21 -15.05 17.10
C GLY A 215 4.24 -14.02 16.00
N SER A 216 3.70 -14.34 14.84
CA SER A 216 3.75 -13.49 13.65
C SER A 216 2.38 -13.29 13.02
N ILE A 217 2.24 -12.21 12.26
CA ILE A 217 1.13 -12.04 11.31
C ILE A 217 1.70 -12.37 9.93
N LYS A 218 1.08 -13.33 9.24
CA LYS A 218 1.50 -13.80 7.91
C LYS A 218 0.42 -13.48 6.90
N LEU A 219 0.82 -12.80 5.82
CA LEU A 219 0.02 -12.67 4.61
C LEU A 219 0.64 -13.54 3.53
N ILE A 220 -0.16 -14.35 2.86
CA ILE A 220 0.27 -15.17 1.73
C ILE A 220 -0.58 -14.76 0.55
N SER A 221 0.04 -14.21 -0.50
CA SER A 221 -0.62 -13.69 -1.67
C SER A 221 -0.12 -14.36 -2.93
N LYS A 222 -1.02 -14.68 -3.86
CA LYS A 222 -0.61 -14.92 -5.24
C LYS A 222 -0.07 -13.62 -5.82
N VAL A 223 0.88 -13.71 -6.74
CA VAL A 223 1.33 -12.58 -7.55
C VAL A 223 0.47 -12.44 -8.80
N VAL A 224 0.45 -11.24 -9.38
CA VAL A 224 -0.19 -11.05 -10.68
C VAL A 224 0.69 -11.66 -11.75
N GLU A 225 0.14 -12.58 -12.55
CA GLU A 225 0.87 -13.23 -13.64
C GLU A 225 1.18 -12.25 -14.77
N GLY A 226 2.35 -12.42 -15.40
CA GLY A 226 2.76 -11.64 -16.55
C GLY A 226 3.96 -10.74 -16.29
N LYS A 227 4.44 -10.10 -17.35
CA LYS A 227 5.61 -9.20 -17.28
C LYS A 227 5.17 -7.75 -17.16
N TYR A 228 5.64 -7.08 -16.11
CA TYR A 228 5.40 -5.65 -15.95
C TYR A 228 6.02 -4.85 -17.10
N PRO A 229 5.35 -3.81 -17.65
CA PRO A 229 5.90 -2.99 -18.71
C PRO A 229 7.23 -2.34 -18.32
N ASN A 230 8.10 -2.10 -19.30
CA ASN A 230 9.36 -1.41 -19.04
C ASN A 230 9.12 0.07 -18.72
N PHE A 231 8.86 0.35 -17.46
CA PHE A 231 8.58 1.68 -16.95
C PHE A 231 9.74 2.68 -17.12
N LYS A 232 11.00 2.19 -17.21
CA LYS A 232 12.17 3.05 -17.40
C LYS A 232 12.13 3.82 -18.72
N GLN A 233 11.37 3.33 -19.72
CA GLN A 233 11.24 4.01 -21.02
C GLN A 233 10.37 5.26 -20.99
N VAL A 234 9.45 5.36 -20.03
CA VAL A 234 8.55 6.53 -19.93
C VAL A 234 9.11 7.63 -19.03
N ILE A 235 10.21 7.36 -18.33
CA ILE A 235 10.92 8.37 -17.54
C ILE A 235 11.75 9.23 -18.49
N PRO A 236 11.47 10.55 -18.61
CA PRO A 236 12.26 11.43 -19.47
C PRO A 236 13.74 11.42 -19.05
N LYS A 237 14.63 11.27 -20.01
CA LYS A 237 16.08 11.30 -19.77
C LYS A 237 16.66 12.71 -19.88
N ASP A 238 15.99 13.57 -20.59
CA ASP A 238 16.43 14.90 -20.98
C ASP A 238 15.39 15.93 -20.55
N ASN A 239 15.25 16.16 -19.25
CA ASN A 239 14.47 17.27 -18.72
C ASN A 239 15.40 18.45 -18.44
N PHE A 240 15.03 19.57 -18.97
CA PHE A 240 15.95 20.69 -19.12
C PHE A 240 15.61 21.88 -18.22
N LYS A 241 14.38 21.92 -17.72
CA LYS A 241 13.89 22.97 -16.82
C LYS A 241 13.54 22.33 -15.49
N SER A 242 14.00 22.92 -14.40
CA SER A 242 13.79 22.39 -13.05
C SER A 242 13.40 23.54 -12.12
N ALA A 243 12.28 23.42 -11.47
CA ALA A 243 11.80 24.35 -10.46
C ALA A 243 11.74 23.65 -9.09
N MET A 244 12.24 24.31 -8.06
CA MET A 244 12.01 23.87 -6.68
C MET A 244 10.74 24.56 -6.16
N VAL A 245 9.83 23.76 -5.62
CA VAL A 245 8.51 24.24 -5.14
C VAL A 245 8.27 23.75 -3.72
N GLU A 246 7.63 24.59 -2.92
CA GLU A 246 7.16 24.19 -1.59
C GLU A 246 5.95 23.26 -1.75
N ARG A 247 6.05 22.05 -1.21
CA ARG A 247 5.09 20.95 -1.39
C ARG A 247 3.69 21.31 -0.89
N GLU A 248 3.60 21.82 0.33
CA GLU A 248 2.32 22.09 0.98
C GLU A 248 1.57 23.21 0.29
N LEU A 249 2.27 24.30 -0.02
CA LEU A 249 1.72 25.41 -0.77
C LEU A 249 1.25 24.99 -2.16
N MET A 250 2.04 24.17 -2.87
CA MET A 250 1.62 23.63 -4.17
C MET A 250 0.37 22.75 -4.04
N LEU A 251 0.31 21.88 -3.04
CA LEU A 251 -0.86 21.04 -2.79
C LEU A 251 -2.11 21.87 -2.52
N GLU A 252 -2.00 22.92 -1.72
CA GLU A 252 -3.10 23.84 -1.43
C GLU A 252 -3.57 24.60 -2.68
N CYS A 253 -2.65 25.22 -3.44
CA CYS A 253 -2.99 25.96 -4.65
C CYS A 253 -3.65 25.05 -5.69
N VAL A 254 -3.09 23.85 -5.94
CA VAL A 254 -3.68 22.86 -6.84
C VAL A 254 -5.05 22.40 -6.33
N SER A 255 -5.22 22.23 -5.03
CA SER A 255 -6.50 21.82 -4.45
C SER A 255 -7.56 22.90 -4.63
N ARG A 256 -7.24 24.18 -4.41
CA ARG A 256 -8.19 25.29 -4.62
C ARG A 256 -8.54 25.45 -6.10
N ALA A 257 -7.55 25.45 -7.00
CA ALA A 257 -7.79 25.54 -8.45
C ALA A 257 -8.66 24.39 -8.96
N SER A 258 -8.51 23.18 -8.39
CA SER A 258 -9.28 22.00 -8.75
C SER A 258 -10.75 22.04 -8.31
N LEU A 259 -11.18 22.98 -7.45
CA LEU A 259 -12.59 23.14 -7.07
C LEU A 259 -13.45 23.64 -8.25
N ILE A 260 -12.83 24.36 -9.17
CA ILE A 260 -13.51 24.91 -10.38
C ILE A 260 -13.15 24.09 -11.62
N ALA A 261 -11.91 23.59 -11.70
CA ALA A 261 -11.44 22.83 -12.85
C ALA A 261 -12.12 21.45 -12.94
N ASP A 262 -12.63 21.08 -14.09
CA ASP A 262 -13.22 19.75 -14.33
C ASP A 262 -12.13 18.66 -14.27
N GLU A 263 -11.28 18.56 -15.30
CA GLU A 263 -10.25 17.52 -15.39
C GLU A 263 -8.83 18.07 -15.62
N ARG A 264 -8.70 19.38 -15.79
CA ARG A 264 -7.44 20.01 -16.21
C ARG A 264 -7.16 21.29 -15.44
N ILE A 265 -5.93 21.36 -14.91
CA ILE A 265 -5.31 22.62 -14.47
C ILE A 265 -4.12 22.93 -15.37
N THR A 266 -3.82 24.20 -15.50
CA THR A 266 -2.67 24.69 -16.28
C THR A 266 -1.69 25.35 -15.34
N LEU A 267 -0.44 24.92 -15.39
CA LEU A 267 0.71 25.48 -14.69
C LEU A 267 1.45 26.40 -15.65
N ARG A 268 1.48 27.69 -15.39
CA ARG A 268 2.31 28.66 -16.10
C ARG A 268 3.48 29.03 -15.21
N ILE A 269 4.65 28.55 -15.58
CA ILE A 269 5.89 28.63 -14.80
C ILE A 269 6.69 29.81 -15.34
N LYS A 270 6.88 30.82 -14.49
CA LYS A 270 7.62 32.05 -14.79
C LYS A 270 8.82 32.19 -13.87
N ASN A 271 9.66 33.16 -14.11
CA ASN A 271 10.77 33.48 -13.22
C ASN A 271 10.24 33.77 -11.81
N LYS A 272 10.60 32.93 -10.82
CA LYS A 272 10.26 33.01 -9.39
C LYS A 272 8.76 32.91 -9.05
N GLU A 273 7.91 32.62 -10.00
CA GLU A 273 6.46 32.51 -9.79
C GLU A 273 5.85 31.37 -10.61
N MET A 274 4.86 30.70 -10.06
CA MET A 274 3.99 29.76 -10.76
C MET A 274 2.55 30.22 -10.63
N GLU A 275 1.88 30.36 -11.77
CA GLU A 275 0.45 30.61 -11.87
C GLU A 275 -0.25 29.29 -12.18
N ILE A 276 -1.25 28.95 -11.39
CA ILE A 276 -2.04 27.71 -11.50
C ILE A 276 -3.47 28.11 -11.82
N THR A 277 -3.95 27.73 -12.99
CA THR A 277 -5.30 28.07 -13.44
C THR A 277 -6.16 26.83 -13.63
N GLY A 278 -7.41 26.91 -13.21
CA GLY A 278 -8.45 25.93 -13.46
C GLY A 278 -9.63 26.59 -14.15
N GLN A 279 -10.27 25.90 -15.10
CA GLN A 279 -11.38 26.45 -15.85
C GLN A 279 -12.45 25.39 -16.11
N SER A 280 -13.72 25.79 -16.01
CA SER A 280 -14.89 25.01 -16.39
C SER A 280 -16.00 25.91 -16.92
N ILE A 281 -17.14 25.34 -17.27
CA ILE A 281 -18.34 26.09 -17.64
C ILE A 281 -18.93 26.93 -16.51
N LEU A 282 -18.54 26.66 -15.25
CA LEU A 282 -19.04 27.36 -14.06
C LEU A 282 -18.20 28.59 -13.70
N GLY A 283 -16.98 28.70 -14.24
CA GLY A 283 -16.07 29.80 -13.95
C GLY A 283 -14.60 29.40 -14.07
N ASP A 284 -13.75 30.25 -13.54
CA ASP A 284 -12.31 30.09 -13.53
C ASP A 284 -11.72 30.30 -12.13
N ALA A 285 -10.56 29.72 -11.90
CA ALA A 285 -9.75 29.92 -10.71
C ALA A 285 -8.31 30.22 -11.11
N CYS A 286 -7.67 31.12 -10.39
CA CYS A 286 -6.27 31.48 -10.59
C CYS A 286 -5.58 31.58 -9.23
N GLU A 287 -4.51 30.83 -9.07
CA GLU A 287 -3.66 30.80 -7.87
C GLU A 287 -2.24 31.14 -8.27
N ASN A 288 -1.56 31.95 -7.45
CA ASN A 288 -0.16 32.29 -7.65
C ASN A 288 0.66 31.81 -6.46
N MET A 289 1.82 31.22 -6.73
CA MET A 289 2.75 30.80 -5.71
C MET A 289 4.19 31.11 -6.08
N PRO A 290 5.04 31.47 -5.10
CA PRO A 290 6.48 31.61 -5.31
C PRO A 290 7.12 30.25 -5.58
N ILE A 291 8.11 30.23 -6.45
CA ILE A 291 8.93 29.05 -6.77
C ILE A 291 10.39 29.48 -6.91
N ASP A 292 11.31 28.52 -6.74
CA ASP A 292 12.71 28.74 -7.07
C ASP A 292 12.96 28.22 -8.50
N TYR A 293 12.83 29.13 -9.44
CA TYR A 293 13.03 28.91 -10.86
C TYR A 293 13.56 30.17 -11.53
N GLU A 294 14.62 29.99 -12.30
CA GLU A 294 15.19 31.03 -13.17
C GLU A 294 15.35 30.45 -14.57
N GLY A 295 14.44 30.82 -15.47
CA GLY A 295 14.46 30.30 -16.83
C GLY A 295 13.32 30.87 -17.69
N GLU A 296 13.23 30.36 -18.90
CA GLU A 296 12.18 30.75 -19.84
C GLU A 296 10.81 30.29 -19.34
N GLU A 297 9.81 31.11 -19.61
CA GLU A 297 8.41 30.80 -19.34
C GLU A 297 8.01 29.47 -20.02
N ALA A 298 7.25 28.65 -19.28
CA ALA A 298 6.69 27.42 -19.79
C ALA A 298 5.25 27.22 -19.29
N THR A 299 4.44 26.59 -20.11
CA THR A 299 3.06 26.25 -19.76
C THR A 299 2.86 24.77 -19.94
N VAL A 300 2.30 24.08 -18.93
CA VAL A 300 2.00 22.65 -18.97
C VAL A 300 0.66 22.41 -18.30
N SER A 301 -0.17 21.55 -18.88
CA SER A 301 -1.48 21.20 -18.32
C SER A 301 -1.52 19.76 -17.83
N PHE A 302 -2.11 19.55 -16.65
CA PHE A 302 -2.21 18.24 -16.03
C PHE A 302 -3.59 17.99 -15.43
N ASN A 303 -3.89 16.71 -15.19
CA ASN A 303 -4.98 16.35 -14.30
C ASN A 303 -4.59 16.72 -12.85
N PRO A 304 -5.39 17.53 -12.14
CA PRO A 304 -5.04 18.00 -10.79
C PRO A 304 -4.83 16.86 -9.80
N LYS A 305 -5.60 15.78 -9.91
CA LYS A 305 -5.46 14.60 -9.04
C LYS A 305 -4.08 13.94 -9.18
N PHE A 306 -3.53 13.92 -10.41
CA PHE A 306 -2.23 13.29 -10.65
C PHE A 306 -1.07 14.08 -10.04
N ILE A 307 -1.28 15.38 -9.76
CA ILE A 307 -0.35 16.20 -9.00
C ILE A 307 -0.61 16.08 -7.50
N GLN A 308 -1.87 16.13 -7.06
CA GLN A 308 -2.22 16.07 -5.64
C GLN A 308 -1.80 14.74 -4.97
N ASP A 309 -2.01 13.60 -5.65
CA ASP A 309 -1.75 12.29 -5.08
C ASP A 309 -0.28 12.12 -4.62
N PRO A 310 0.76 12.38 -5.44
CA PRO A 310 2.14 12.33 -4.98
C PRO A 310 2.45 13.35 -3.87
N LEU A 311 1.89 14.57 -3.95
CA LEU A 311 2.13 15.61 -2.96
C LEU A 311 1.56 15.25 -1.57
N ARG A 312 0.45 14.51 -1.51
CA ARG A 312 -0.15 14.02 -0.26
C ARG A 312 0.65 12.89 0.40
N CYS A 313 1.32 12.07 -0.40
CA CYS A 313 2.07 10.93 0.10
C CYS A 313 3.43 11.29 0.69
N VAL A 314 3.94 12.47 0.39
CA VAL A 314 5.26 12.92 0.79
C VAL A 314 5.19 13.84 2.00
N LYS A 315 6.11 13.65 2.95
CA LYS A 315 6.24 14.48 4.16
C LYS A 315 7.37 15.52 4.07
N LYS A 316 7.85 15.83 2.86
CA LYS A 316 8.96 16.77 2.62
C LYS A 316 8.46 18.16 2.34
N ASP A 317 9.22 19.17 2.75
CA ASP A 317 8.82 20.56 2.56
C ASP A 317 8.97 21.03 1.10
N ASN A 318 10.02 20.58 0.43
CA ASN A 318 10.31 20.95 -0.96
C ASN A 318 10.39 19.75 -1.89
N ILE A 319 9.93 19.94 -3.10
CA ILE A 319 10.00 19.00 -4.20
C ILE A 319 10.61 19.67 -5.44
N THR A 320 11.19 18.87 -6.32
CA THR A 320 11.67 19.33 -7.61
C THR A 320 10.67 18.95 -8.70
N LEU A 321 10.16 19.94 -9.43
CA LEU A 321 9.37 19.75 -10.64
C LEU A 321 10.28 19.93 -11.85
N GLU A 322 10.48 18.89 -12.63
CA GLU A 322 11.18 18.94 -13.90
C GLU A 322 10.17 18.89 -15.05
N PHE A 323 10.40 19.70 -16.05
CA PHE A 323 9.52 19.85 -17.21
C PHE A 323 10.34 20.28 -18.42
N ARG A 324 9.73 20.17 -19.60
CA ARG A 324 10.35 20.60 -20.85
C ARG A 324 9.45 21.54 -21.63
N ASP A 325 8.32 21.05 -22.08
CA ASP A 325 7.33 21.72 -22.93
C ASP A 325 5.93 21.19 -22.57
N ASP A 326 4.90 21.70 -23.26
CA ASP A 326 3.49 21.34 -23.05
C ASP A 326 3.12 19.93 -23.50
N MET A 327 4.00 19.25 -24.26
CA MET A 327 3.81 17.90 -24.79
C MET A 327 4.60 16.84 -24.00
N SER A 328 5.53 17.26 -23.17
CA SER A 328 6.42 16.38 -22.44
C SER A 328 5.90 16.11 -21.02
N PRO A 329 6.11 14.89 -20.47
CA PRO A 329 5.72 14.59 -19.11
C PRO A 329 6.39 15.51 -18.09
N GLY A 330 5.63 15.92 -17.09
CA GLY A 330 6.18 16.50 -15.87
C GLY A 330 6.72 15.44 -14.94
N VAL A 331 7.86 15.70 -14.29
CA VAL A 331 8.49 14.80 -13.35
C VAL A 331 8.65 15.45 -11.99
N PHE A 332 8.00 14.90 -10.99
CA PHE A 332 8.15 15.31 -9.59
C PHE A 332 9.19 14.41 -8.94
N LYS A 333 10.28 15.00 -8.44
CA LYS A 333 11.35 14.29 -7.75
C LYS A 333 11.45 14.73 -6.31
N ILE A 334 11.61 13.76 -5.45
CA ILE A 334 11.81 13.96 -4.04
C ILE A 334 13.02 13.14 -3.64
N ASN A 335 14.12 13.85 -3.41
CA ASN A 335 15.36 13.24 -2.97
C ASN A 335 15.46 13.43 -1.45
N PRO A 336 15.50 12.35 -0.66
CA PRO A 336 15.65 12.47 0.77
C PRO A 336 17.03 13.03 1.14
N LYS A 337 17.07 13.84 2.20
CA LYS A 337 18.34 14.26 2.80
C LYS A 337 18.96 13.14 3.66
N GLU A 338 18.16 12.18 4.10
CA GLU A 338 18.54 11.08 4.98
C GLU A 338 18.54 9.75 4.21
N LYS A 339 19.60 8.95 4.42
CA LYS A 339 19.73 7.63 3.79
C LYS A 339 18.62 6.64 4.14
N GLU A 340 17.88 6.90 5.21
CA GLU A 340 16.80 6.01 5.67
C GLU A 340 15.51 6.11 4.87
N GLN A 341 15.31 7.17 4.11
CA GLN A 341 14.10 7.40 3.30
C GLN A 341 14.29 6.97 1.85
N ALA A 342 13.20 6.58 1.21
CA ALA A 342 13.20 6.23 -0.21
C ALA A 342 13.26 7.46 -1.12
N ASN A 343 13.94 7.34 -2.26
CA ASN A 343 13.82 8.29 -3.36
C ASN A 343 12.47 8.09 -4.05
N LEU A 344 11.75 9.17 -4.31
CA LEU A 344 10.48 9.12 -5.02
C LEU A 344 10.58 9.90 -6.35
N LEU A 345 10.11 9.27 -7.41
CA LEU A 345 9.97 9.85 -8.74
C LEU A 345 8.56 9.61 -9.25
N CYS A 346 7.86 10.69 -9.62
CA CYS A 346 6.52 10.61 -10.19
C CYS A 346 6.53 11.26 -11.57
N VAL A 347 6.09 10.52 -12.58
CA VAL A 347 5.90 11.03 -13.94
C VAL A 347 4.41 11.24 -14.18
N VAL A 348 4.03 12.41 -14.66
CA VAL A 348 2.64 12.75 -14.97
C VAL A 348 2.56 13.16 -16.45
N MET A 349 1.72 12.47 -17.20
CA MET A 349 1.48 12.81 -18.61
C MET A 349 0.68 14.11 -18.72
N PRO A 350 1.08 15.02 -19.61
CA PRO A 350 0.35 16.26 -19.83
C PRO A 350 -0.99 16.01 -20.55
N ILE A 351 -1.94 16.91 -20.33
CA ILE A 351 -3.16 16.99 -21.12
C ILE A 351 -2.90 17.99 -22.25
N ARG A 352 -3.05 17.53 -23.48
CA ARG A 352 -2.88 18.38 -24.66
C ARG A 352 -3.93 19.47 -24.68
N THR A 353 -3.51 20.69 -24.91
CA THR A 353 -4.38 21.81 -25.23
C THR A 353 -4.43 21.91 -26.75
N ASP A 354 -5.60 21.63 -27.32
CA ASP A 354 -5.87 21.89 -28.76
C ASP A 354 -5.86 23.39 -29.05
#